data_ad240408402d3d6b1ae13922b31c62ca
#
_entry.id   ad240408402d3d6b1ae13922b31c62ca
#
_cell.length_a   1.000
_cell.length_b   1.000
_cell.length_c   1.000
_cell.angle_alpha   90.00
_cell.angle_beta   90.00
_cell.angle_gamma   90.00
#
_symmetry.space_group_name_H-M   'P 1'
#
loop_
_entity.id
_entity.type
_entity.pdbx_description
1 polymer ?
#
loop_
_entity_poly.entity_id
_entity_poly.type
_entity_poly.pdbx_seq_one_letter_code
_entity_poly.pdbx_strand_id
1 'polypeptide(L)'
;MQRRDLLKALPLLLPSSMAWAQADYPKAGGTIRYVVPCPPGGLTDVMARLVGQQLGTRWGVNVVIDNKPGNGGQIGAAEVAKAPGDGQTLLAITLTHAANVTLFKGKASFDFQKDLRPVALLAGSPILVVVPAASPIKDFAGLIAVARAGKLNAGSSGNGTPPHLTLALFNDLMKTEVQHVPYKGGAPSMTDLIGGQLDVVFSNMPESIAHVKSGKLRELAIASSARHPLVPDVPTTAEAGLPQLAVENWTAIMATEFLEASKSG
;
A
#
# COMPACT_ATOMS: atom_id res chain seq x y z
N MET A 1 12.24 16.38 78.73
CA MET A 1 12.27 15.88 77.37
C MET A 1 11.74 16.96 76.46
N GLN A 2 12.64 17.61 75.74
CA GLN A 2 12.28 18.79 74.92
C GLN A 2 11.84 18.33 73.53
N ARG A 3 10.78 18.99 73.04
CA ARG A 3 10.14 18.71 71.72
C ARG A 3 11.03 18.99 70.49
N ARG A 4 12.31 19.25 70.69
CA ARG A 4 13.26 19.64 69.63
C ARG A 4 14.05 18.49 69.00
N ASP A 5 13.98 17.28 69.55
CA ASP A 5 14.81 16.15 69.10
C ASP A 5 14.05 15.20 68.11
N LEU A 6 12.76 15.47 67.86
CA LEU A 6 11.93 14.65 66.95
C LEU A 6 12.04 15.06 65.47
N LEU A 7 12.78 16.15 65.17
CA LEU A 7 12.91 16.65 63.79
C LEU A 7 14.21 16.21 63.08
N LYS A 8 15.03 15.35 63.72
CA LYS A 8 16.31 14.93 63.12
C LYS A 8 16.29 13.51 62.52
N ALA A 9 15.15 12.86 62.47
CA ALA A 9 15.04 11.50 61.95
C ALA A 9 13.96 11.40 60.85
N LEU A 10 13.81 12.42 59.97
CA LEU A 10 13.07 12.25 58.77
C LEU A 10 14.08 11.85 57.68
N PRO A 11 14.13 10.58 57.24
CA PRO A 11 14.86 10.26 56.03
C PRO A 11 14.20 11.03 54.90
N LEU A 12 14.96 11.84 54.16
CA LEU A 12 14.56 12.41 52.86
C LEU A 12 14.21 11.25 51.97
N LEU A 13 12.96 10.87 51.95
CA LEU A 13 12.35 10.09 50.87
C LEU A 13 12.28 11.06 49.67
N LEU A 14 13.44 11.23 49.03
CA LEU A 14 13.47 11.73 47.68
C LEU A 14 12.58 10.75 46.87
N PRO A 15 11.51 11.23 46.19
CA PRO A 15 10.84 10.39 45.23
C PRO A 15 11.93 10.03 44.22
N SER A 16 12.34 8.77 44.22
CA SER A 16 13.05 8.20 43.11
C SER A 16 12.10 8.44 41.92
N SER A 17 12.28 9.54 41.21
CA SER A 17 11.76 9.70 39.88
C SER A 17 12.34 8.48 39.16
N MET A 18 11.55 7.42 39.05
CA MET A 18 11.78 6.37 38.08
C MET A 18 11.83 7.11 36.75
N ALA A 19 13.05 7.49 36.33
CA ALA A 19 13.33 7.83 34.97
C ALA A 19 12.92 6.57 34.20
N TRP A 20 11.75 6.59 33.64
CA TRP A 20 11.33 5.64 32.65
C TRP A 20 12.38 5.80 31.55
N ALA A 21 13.37 4.90 31.57
CA ALA A 21 14.31 4.78 30.48
C ALA A 21 13.44 4.54 29.25
N GLN A 22 13.22 5.59 28.49
CA GLN A 22 12.69 5.45 27.14
C GLN A 22 13.66 4.48 26.47
N ALA A 23 13.23 3.25 26.30
CA ALA A 23 14.02 2.24 25.61
C ALA A 23 14.43 2.87 24.29
N ASP A 24 15.76 2.95 24.04
CA ASP A 24 16.29 3.51 22.79
C ASP A 24 15.66 2.77 21.62
N TYR A 25 14.71 3.40 20.96
CA TYR A 25 14.08 2.86 19.76
C TYR A 25 14.45 3.73 18.56
N PRO A 26 14.87 3.09 17.47
CA PRO A 26 15.24 1.68 17.38
C PRO A 26 16.60 1.42 18.07
N LYS A 27 16.76 0.23 18.67
CA LYS A 27 18.02 -0.16 19.29
C LYS A 27 19.12 -0.22 18.21
N ALA A 28 20.19 0.53 18.39
CA ALA A 28 21.32 0.54 17.47
C ALA A 28 21.86 -0.87 17.21
N GLY A 29 22.09 -1.22 15.94
CA GLY A 29 22.45 -2.58 15.50
C GLY A 29 21.31 -3.61 15.56
N GLY A 30 20.11 -3.19 15.94
CA GLY A 30 18.91 -4.04 15.95
C GLY A 30 18.42 -4.37 14.55
N THR A 31 17.43 -5.25 14.47
CA THR A 31 16.78 -5.63 13.22
C THR A 31 15.30 -5.22 13.25
N ILE A 32 14.88 -4.51 12.22
CA ILE A 32 13.46 -4.23 11.95
C ILE A 32 13.00 -5.16 10.83
N ARG A 33 11.95 -5.91 11.06
CA ARG A 33 11.29 -6.74 10.06
C ARG A 33 10.19 -5.92 9.39
N TYR A 34 10.30 -5.71 8.08
CA TYR A 34 9.30 -4.97 7.32
C TYR A 34 8.52 -5.93 6.43
N VAL A 35 7.35 -6.34 6.89
CA VAL A 35 6.47 -7.29 6.20
C VAL A 35 5.78 -6.58 5.03
N VAL A 36 5.91 -7.17 3.85
CA VAL A 36 5.34 -6.70 2.60
C VAL A 36 4.35 -7.75 2.09
N PRO A 37 3.04 -7.51 2.19
CA PRO A 37 2.02 -8.52 1.94
C PRO A 37 1.70 -8.67 0.44
N CYS A 38 2.72 -8.57 -0.41
CA CYS A 38 2.64 -8.77 -1.85
C CYS A 38 3.90 -9.45 -2.39
N PRO A 39 3.85 -10.00 -3.61
CA PRO A 39 5.05 -10.51 -4.28
C PRO A 39 6.09 -9.42 -4.49
N PRO A 40 7.38 -9.78 -4.61
CA PRO A 40 8.44 -8.84 -4.95
C PRO A 40 8.19 -8.13 -6.28
N GLY A 41 8.68 -6.89 -6.40
CA GLY A 41 8.65 -6.09 -7.63
C GLY A 41 7.39 -5.24 -7.86
N GLY A 42 6.36 -5.36 -7.03
CA GLY A 42 5.20 -4.45 -7.05
C GLY A 42 5.50 -3.12 -6.35
N LEU A 43 4.61 -2.13 -6.51
CA LEU A 43 4.73 -0.79 -5.91
C LEU A 43 5.10 -0.87 -4.42
N THR A 44 4.40 -1.67 -3.65
CA THR A 44 4.56 -1.79 -2.20
C THR A 44 5.95 -2.34 -1.83
N ASP A 45 6.45 -3.32 -2.58
CA ASP A 45 7.79 -3.90 -2.37
C ASP A 45 8.90 -2.90 -2.67
N VAL A 46 8.79 -2.19 -3.80
CA VAL A 46 9.75 -1.15 -4.19
C VAL A 46 9.80 -0.04 -3.12
N MET A 47 8.66 0.44 -2.67
CA MET A 47 8.58 1.47 -1.63
C MET A 47 9.13 0.97 -0.29
N ALA A 48 8.83 -0.27 0.10
CA ALA A 48 9.35 -0.85 1.33
C ALA A 48 10.88 -0.98 1.30
N ARG A 49 11.47 -1.35 0.16
CA ARG A 49 12.94 -1.42 -0.01
C ARG A 49 13.59 -0.04 0.08
N LEU A 50 13.02 0.96 -0.59
CA LEU A 50 13.51 2.35 -0.54
C LEU A 50 13.47 2.90 0.89
N VAL A 51 12.33 2.75 1.57
CA VAL A 51 12.17 3.20 2.96
C VAL A 51 13.07 2.40 3.89
N GLY A 52 13.11 1.07 3.75
CA GLY A 52 13.95 0.20 4.57
C GLY A 52 15.44 0.55 4.47
N GLN A 53 15.94 0.87 3.26
CA GLN A 53 17.30 1.35 3.06
C GLN A 53 17.57 2.67 3.80
N GLN A 54 16.65 3.64 3.71
CA GLN A 54 16.78 4.93 4.37
C GLN A 54 16.73 4.79 5.91
N LEU A 55 15.83 3.97 6.43
CA LEU A 55 15.75 3.68 7.86
C LEU A 55 17.03 3.00 8.35
N GLY A 56 17.53 2.00 7.62
CA GLY A 56 18.78 1.32 7.93
C GLY A 56 19.95 2.28 8.02
N THR A 57 20.11 3.14 7.02
CA THR A 57 21.18 4.16 6.97
C THR A 57 21.04 5.18 8.09
N ARG A 58 19.83 5.69 8.32
CA ARG A 58 19.59 6.78 9.28
C ARG A 58 19.67 6.34 10.73
N TRP A 59 19.23 5.12 11.04
CA TRP A 59 19.13 4.63 12.41
C TRP A 59 20.21 3.61 12.78
N GLY A 60 21.06 3.19 11.83
CA GLY A 60 22.08 2.17 12.08
C GLY A 60 21.49 0.81 12.42
N VAL A 61 20.34 0.46 11.82
CA VAL A 61 19.63 -0.81 12.03
C VAL A 61 19.62 -1.65 10.75
N ASN A 62 19.44 -2.96 10.91
CA ASN A 62 19.19 -3.84 9.78
C ASN A 62 17.69 -3.89 9.47
N VAL A 63 17.27 -3.53 8.24
CA VAL A 63 15.88 -3.65 7.82
C VAL A 63 15.71 -4.81 6.87
N VAL A 64 15.00 -5.84 7.30
CA VAL A 64 14.72 -7.05 6.52
C VAL A 64 13.35 -6.93 5.87
N ILE A 65 13.31 -6.90 4.54
CA ILE A 65 12.07 -6.93 3.77
C ILE A 65 11.59 -8.37 3.65
N ASP A 66 10.42 -8.65 4.20
CA ASP A 66 9.81 -9.99 4.25
C ASP A 66 8.52 -10.02 3.43
N ASN A 67 8.58 -10.55 2.21
CA ASN A 67 7.42 -10.67 1.35
C ASN A 67 6.51 -11.83 1.77
N LYS A 68 5.28 -11.51 2.20
CA LYS A 68 4.24 -12.46 2.67
C LYS A 68 2.96 -12.32 1.84
N PRO A 69 2.96 -12.71 0.57
CA PRO A 69 1.79 -12.62 -0.28
C PRO A 69 0.71 -13.64 0.13
N GLY A 70 -0.51 -13.36 -0.29
CA GLY A 70 -1.63 -14.29 -0.18
C GLY A 70 -2.88 -13.68 0.41
N ASN A 71 -4.03 -14.19 -0.04
CA ASN A 71 -5.37 -13.79 0.38
C ASN A 71 -5.57 -12.25 0.40
N GLY A 72 -5.18 -11.57 -0.69
CA GLY A 72 -5.29 -10.09 -0.76
C GLY A 72 -4.46 -9.35 0.28
N GLY A 73 -3.33 -9.93 0.73
CA GLY A 73 -2.46 -9.34 1.77
C GLY A 73 -2.85 -9.69 3.21
N GLN A 74 -3.94 -10.43 3.41
CA GLN A 74 -4.42 -10.78 4.76
C GLN A 74 -3.43 -11.66 5.54
N ILE A 75 -2.65 -12.51 4.85
CA ILE A 75 -1.68 -13.39 5.51
C ILE A 75 -0.59 -12.56 6.20
N GLY A 76 0.04 -11.65 5.47
CA GLY A 76 1.07 -10.78 6.04
C GLY A 76 0.53 -9.83 7.12
N ALA A 77 -0.65 -9.26 6.89
CA ALA A 77 -1.28 -8.37 7.87
C ALA A 77 -1.64 -9.10 9.18
N ALA A 78 -2.21 -10.31 9.09
CA ALA A 78 -2.53 -11.12 10.27
C ALA A 78 -1.29 -11.55 11.07
N GLU A 79 -0.16 -11.74 10.40
CA GLU A 79 1.11 -12.07 11.06
C GLU A 79 1.63 -10.87 11.86
N VAL A 80 1.59 -9.66 11.28
CA VAL A 80 2.01 -8.44 11.98
C VAL A 80 1.07 -8.09 13.11
N ALA A 81 -0.25 -8.22 12.92
CA ALA A 81 -1.23 -7.96 13.98
C ALA A 81 -1.01 -8.81 15.26
N LYS A 82 -0.31 -9.94 15.13
CA LYS A 82 0.04 -10.83 16.24
C LYS A 82 1.48 -10.67 16.73
N ALA A 83 2.26 -9.81 16.09
CA ALA A 83 3.65 -9.57 16.50
C ALA A 83 3.70 -8.76 17.80
N PRO A 84 4.84 -8.82 18.55
CA PRO A 84 5.02 -7.94 19.70
C PRO A 84 4.87 -6.46 19.33
N GLY A 85 4.24 -5.67 20.20
CA GLY A 85 4.08 -4.22 20.06
C GLY A 85 5.34 -3.43 20.43
N ASP A 86 6.51 -3.89 19.99
CA ASP A 86 7.82 -3.30 20.30
C ASP A 86 8.38 -2.42 19.15
N GLY A 87 7.60 -2.26 18.07
CA GLY A 87 7.99 -1.49 16.90
C GLY A 87 9.00 -2.19 15.98
N GLN A 88 9.48 -3.39 16.31
CA GLN A 88 10.45 -4.12 15.48
C GLN A 88 9.81 -4.81 14.28
N THR A 89 8.47 -4.86 14.22
CA THR A 89 7.74 -5.42 13.07
C THR A 89 6.83 -4.37 12.45
N LEU A 90 7.12 -4.03 11.20
CA LEU A 90 6.35 -3.08 10.40
C LEU A 90 5.55 -3.82 9.32
N LEU A 91 4.43 -3.25 8.92
CA LEU A 91 3.58 -3.74 7.85
C LEU A 91 3.46 -2.68 6.75
N ALA A 92 3.76 -3.05 5.53
CA ALA A 92 3.40 -2.25 4.36
C ALA A 92 1.92 -2.48 4.01
N ILE A 93 1.16 -1.40 3.84
CA ILE A 93 -0.24 -1.48 3.44
C ILE A 93 -0.54 -0.61 2.23
N THR A 94 -1.66 -0.91 1.60
CA THR A 94 -2.19 -0.17 0.45
C THR A 94 -3.71 -0.03 0.58
N LEU A 95 -4.33 0.64 -0.38
CA LEU A 95 -5.78 0.71 -0.53
C LEU A 95 -6.45 -0.69 -0.47
N THR A 96 -5.79 -1.75 -0.95
CA THR A 96 -6.30 -3.13 -0.85
C THR A 96 -6.66 -3.50 0.59
N HIS A 97 -5.81 -3.14 1.57
CA HIS A 97 -6.05 -3.49 2.98
C HIS A 97 -7.23 -2.73 3.55
N ALA A 98 -7.42 -1.46 3.15
CA ALA A 98 -8.60 -0.69 3.54
C ALA A 98 -9.89 -1.28 2.94
N ALA A 99 -9.87 -1.69 1.67
CA ALA A 99 -10.99 -2.38 1.04
C ALA A 99 -11.30 -3.73 1.71
N ASN A 100 -10.27 -4.44 2.14
CA ASN A 100 -10.38 -5.73 2.82
C ASN A 100 -11.14 -5.67 4.15
N VAL A 101 -11.15 -4.54 4.84
CA VAL A 101 -11.98 -4.33 6.05
C VAL A 101 -13.45 -4.63 5.75
N THR A 102 -13.91 -4.25 4.57
CA THR A 102 -15.28 -4.54 4.11
C THR A 102 -15.40 -5.92 3.47
N LEU A 103 -14.49 -6.29 2.56
CA LEU A 103 -14.54 -7.55 1.80
C LEU A 103 -14.39 -8.79 2.69
N PHE A 104 -13.61 -8.71 3.75
CA PHE A 104 -13.38 -9.81 4.69
C PHE A 104 -14.06 -9.60 6.05
N LYS A 105 -15.08 -8.73 6.12
CA LYS A 105 -15.83 -8.49 7.36
C LYS A 105 -16.34 -9.80 7.94
N GLY A 106 -15.97 -10.08 9.21
CA GLY A 106 -16.33 -11.31 9.93
C GLY A 106 -15.56 -12.57 9.51
N LYS A 107 -14.58 -12.47 8.59
CA LYS A 107 -13.73 -13.60 8.13
C LYS A 107 -12.24 -13.40 8.44
N ALA A 108 -11.81 -12.18 8.75
CA ALA A 108 -10.44 -11.89 9.13
C ALA A 108 -10.14 -12.44 10.52
N SER A 109 -8.91 -12.94 10.73
CA SER A 109 -8.44 -13.47 12.01
C SER A 109 -7.87 -12.39 12.96
N PHE A 110 -7.99 -11.11 12.57
CA PHE A 110 -7.53 -9.93 13.30
C PHE A 110 -8.45 -8.75 12.97
N ASP A 111 -8.43 -7.72 13.81
CA ASP A 111 -9.14 -6.46 13.58
C ASP A 111 -8.15 -5.39 13.09
N PHE A 112 -8.28 -5.04 11.81
CA PHE A 112 -7.37 -4.09 11.16
C PHE A 112 -7.27 -2.73 11.88
N GLN A 113 -8.36 -2.28 12.49
CA GLN A 113 -8.40 -0.97 13.15
C GLN A 113 -7.97 -1.01 14.62
N LYS A 114 -8.07 -2.17 15.26
CA LYS A 114 -7.71 -2.34 16.67
C LYS A 114 -6.31 -2.87 16.86
N ASP A 115 -5.90 -3.84 16.04
CA ASP A 115 -4.66 -4.57 16.24
C ASP A 115 -3.46 -3.90 15.54
N LEU A 116 -3.74 -2.92 14.65
CA LEU A 116 -2.71 -2.22 13.88
C LEU A 116 -2.83 -0.70 14.04
N ARG A 117 -1.69 -0.02 14.17
CA ARG A 117 -1.59 1.45 14.26
C ARG A 117 -0.93 2.04 13.02
N PRO A 118 -1.47 3.11 12.43
CA PRO A 118 -0.83 3.81 11.33
C PRO A 118 0.42 4.54 11.83
N VAL A 119 1.52 4.40 11.08
CA VAL A 119 2.79 5.05 11.35
C VAL A 119 3.02 6.21 10.38
N ALA A 120 2.97 5.95 9.09
CA ALA A 120 3.20 6.98 8.07
C ALA A 120 2.55 6.62 6.73
N LEU A 121 1.99 7.61 6.07
CA LEU A 121 1.67 7.55 4.65
C LEU A 121 2.96 7.82 3.86
N LEU A 122 3.33 6.93 2.95
CA LEU A 122 4.60 7.01 2.21
C LEU A 122 4.44 7.72 0.87
N ALA A 123 3.48 7.28 0.06
CA ALA A 123 3.27 7.82 -1.27
C ALA A 123 1.86 7.53 -1.78
N GLY A 124 1.37 8.42 -2.64
CA GLY A 124 0.28 8.14 -3.55
C GLY A 124 0.80 7.62 -4.89
N SER A 125 0.03 6.81 -5.56
CA SER A 125 0.32 6.32 -6.91
C SER A 125 -0.97 6.25 -7.71
N PRO A 126 -1.14 7.09 -8.73
CA PRO A 126 -2.32 7.03 -9.55
C PRO A 126 -2.35 5.75 -10.39
N ILE A 127 -3.53 5.41 -10.88
CA ILE A 127 -3.73 4.32 -11.84
C ILE A 127 -3.66 4.88 -13.25
N LEU A 128 -2.79 4.31 -14.08
CA LEU A 128 -2.75 4.54 -15.52
C LEU A 128 -3.63 3.51 -16.24
N VAL A 129 -4.39 3.96 -17.23
CA VAL A 129 -5.07 3.09 -18.18
C VAL A 129 -4.18 2.95 -19.41
N VAL A 130 -3.64 1.76 -19.61
CA VAL A 130 -2.64 1.49 -20.66
C VAL A 130 -3.08 0.37 -21.59
N VAL A 131 -2.70 0.51 -22.87
CA VAL A 131 -2.91 -0.47 -23.93
C VAL A 131 -1.59 -0.74 -24.65
N PRO A 132 -1.46 -1.84 -25.44
CA PRO A 132 -0.32 -2.01 -26.34
C PRO A 132 -0.15 -0.83 -27.28
N ALA A 133 1.09 -0.42 -27.57
CA ALA A 133 1.32 0.70 -28.49
C ALA A 133 0.72 0.47 -29.88
N ALA A 134 0.65 -0.80 -30.33
CA ALA A 134 0.03 -1.22 -31.59
C ALA A 134 -1.50 -1.28 -31.54
N SER A 135 -2.12 -1.12 -30.37
CA SER A 135 -3.58 -1.19 -30.21
C SER A 135 -4.31 -0.20 -31.13
N PRO A 136 -5.44 -0.58 -31.71
CA PRO A 136 -6.32 0.34 -32.44
C PRO A 136 -6.96 1.38 -31.52
N ILE A 137 -7.02 1.13 -30.19
CA ILE A 137 -7.55 2.06 -29.20
C ILE A 137 -6.51 3.18 -28.98
N LYS A 138 -6.89 4.42 -29.32
CA LYS A 138 -5.96 5.56 -29.33
C LYS A 138 -6.12 6.50 -28.15
N ASP A 139 -7.30 6.53 -27.54
CA ASP A 139 -7.69 7.39 -26.43
C ASP A 139 -8.71 6.71 -25.51
N PHE A 140 -9.05 7.37 -24.42
CA PHE A 140 -9.97 6.82 -23.41
C PHE A 140 -11.42 6.70 -23.96
N ALA A 141 -11.85 7.61 -24.83
CA ALA A 141 -13.16 7.53 -25.46
C ALA A 141 -13.26 6.31 -26.39
N GLY A 142 -12.18 6.03 -27.14
CA GLY A 142 -12.06 4.81 -27.95
C GLY A 142 -12.11 3.53 -27.11
N LEU A 143 -11.48 3.52 -25.93
CA LEU A 143 -11.61 2.39 -25.00
C LEU A 143 -13.06 2.17 -24.57
N ILE A 144 -13.78 3.23 -24.19
CA ILE A 144 -15.19 3.13 -23.80
C ILE A 144 -16.04 2.60 -24.96
N ALA A 145 -15.81 3.11 -26.18
CA ALA A 145 -16.56 2.68 -27.38
C ALA A 145 -16.36 1.18 -27.65
N VAL A 146 -15.10 0.70 -27.61
CA VAL A 146 -14.78 -0.72 -27.84
C VAL A 146 -15.31 -1.59 -26.71
N ALA A 147 -15.19 -1.15 -25.44
CA ALA A 147 -15.71 -1.86 -24.28
C ALA A 147 -17.24 -2.07 -24.33
N ARG A 148 -17.98 -1.10 -24.88
CA ARG A 148 -19.43 -1.21 -25.09
C ARG A 148 -19.81 -2.11 -26.25
N ALA A 149 -18.97 -2.18 -27.28
CA ALA A 149 -19.25 -2.92 -28.50
C ALA A 149 -18.82 -4.40 -28.44
N GLY A 150 -17.88 -4.75 -27.57
CA GLY A 150 -17.29 -6.07 -27.55
C GLY A 150 -16.69 -6.50 -26.21
N LYS A 151 -16.12 -7.70 -26.23
CA LYS A 151 -15.43 -8.27 -25.08
C LYS A 151 -13.96 -7.84 -25.13
N LEU A 152 -13.48 -7.22 -24.05
CA LEU A 152 -12.07 -6.92 -23.83
C LEU A 152 -11.57 -7.71 -22.61
N ASN A 153 -10.30 -8.06 -22.63
CA ASN A 153 -9.60 -8.67 -21.50
C ASN A 153 -8.73 -7.61 -20.82
N ALA A 154 -9.01 -7.33 -19.55
CA ALA A 154 -8.24 -6.39 -18.75
C ALA A 154 -7.43 -7.09 -17.67
N GLY A 155 -6.11 -6.86 -17.65
CA GLY A 155 -5.23 -7.37 -16.62
C GLY A 155 -5.26 -6.52 -15.35
N SER A 156 -4.91 -7.14 -14.22
CA SER A 156 -4.64 -6.44 -12.97
C SER A 156 -3.53 -7.12 -12.18
N SER A 157 -3.04 -6.46 -11.13
CA SER A 157 -2.06 -7.04 -10.18
C SER A 157 -2.68 -8.10 -9.24
N GLY A 158 -3.95 -8.48 -9.45
CA GLY A 158 -4.67 -9.51 -8.70
C GLY A 158 -6.00 -9.04 -8.13
N ASN A 159 -6.76 -10.01 -7.60
CA ASN A 159 -8.07 -9.74 -7.01
C ASN A 159 -8.00 -8.78 -5.81
N GLY A 160 -8.90 -7.80 -5.76
CA GLY A 160 -8.98 -6.82 -4.66
C GLY A 160 -7.89 -5.74 -4.69
N THR A 161 -6.98 -5.76 -5.67
CA THR A 161 -5.97 -4.70 -5.84
C THR A 161 -6.59 -3.43 -6.44
N PRO A 162 -5.98 -2.25 -6.25
CA PRO A 162 -6.47 -1.01 -6.85
C PRO A 162 -6.70 -1.09 -8.36
N PRO A 163 -5.82 -1.72 -9.18
CA PRO A 163 -6.10 -2.01 -10.58
C PRO A 163 -7.40 -2.74 -10.82
N HIS A 164 -7.68 -3.81 -10.07
CA HIS A 164 -8.94 -4.55 -10.19
C HIS A 164 -10.16 -3.72 -9.78
N LEU A 165 -10.06 -2.99 -8.64
CA LEU A 165 -11.16 -2.15 -8.17
C LEU A 165 -11.47 -1.01 -9.15
N THR A 166 -10.44 -0.44 -9.81
CA THR A 166 -10.61 0.58 -10.85
C THR A 166 -11.31 0.03 -12.07
N LEU A 167 -10.94 -1.18 -12.52
CA LEU A 167 -11.65 -1.87 -13.60
C LEU A 167 -13.11 -2.15 -13.24
N ALA A 168 -13.37 -2.66 -12.03
CA ALA A 168 -14.73 -2.94 -11.58
C ALA A 168 -15.59 -1.67 -11.55
N LEU A 169 -15.02 -0.56 -11.06
CA LEU A 169 -15.67 0.75 -11.07
C LEU A 169 -15.91 1.25 -12.51
N PHE A 170 -14.93 1.09 -13.41
CA PHE A 170 -15.09 1.42 -14.83
C PHE A 170 -16.26 0.65 -15.45
N ASN A 171 -16.32 -0.68 -15.23
CA ASN A 171 -17.41 -1.52 -15.73
C ASN A 171 -18.77 -1.06 -15.19
N ASP A 172 -18.86 -0.76 -13.89
CA ASP A 172 -20.11 -0.29 -13.28
C ASP A 172 -20.55 1.07 -13.86
N LEU A 173 -19.63 2.04 -13.93
CA LEU A 173 -19.94 3.38 -14.42
C LEU A 173 -20.31 3.38 -15.91
N MET A 174 -19.60 2.62 -16.74
CA MET A 174 -19.80 2.57 -18.18
C MET A 174 -20.83 1.53 -18.63
N LYS A 175 -21.33 0.68 -17.70
CA LYS A 175 -22.21 -0.46 -17.97
C LYS A 175 -21.61 -1.38 -19.03
N THR A 176 -20.33 -1.73 -18.82
CA THR A 176 -19.55 -2.62 -19.69
C THR A 176 -19.20 -3.91 -18.96
N GLU A 177 -18.78 -4.93 -19.72
CA GLU A 177 -18.39 -6.23 -19.20
C GLU A 177 -16.96 -6.59 -19.62
N VAL A 178 -16.01 -5.66 -19.40
CA VAL A 178 -14.59 -5.94 -19.64
C VAL A 178 -14.16 -7.06 -18.70
N GLN A 179 -13.65 -8.15 -19.29
CA GLN A 179 -13.29 -9.37 -18.58
C GLN A 179 -12.05 -9.14 -17.74
N HIS A 180 -12.12 -9.39 -16.44
CA HIS A 180 -10.98 -9.30 -15.55
C HIS A 180 -10.08 -10.55 -15.62
N VAL A 181 -8.78 -10.35 -15.82
CA VAL A 181 -7.74 -11.38 -15.79
C VAL A 181 -6.76 -11.05 -14.64
N PRO A 182 -6.85 -11.77 -13.50
CA PRO A 182 -6.00 -11.51 -12.35
C PRO A 182 -4.61 -12.13 -12.51
N TYR A 183 -3.57 -11.36 -12.19
CA TYR A 183 -2.17 -11.81 -12.16
C TYR A 183 -1.61 -11.79 -10.73
N LYS A 184 -0.47 -12.44 -10.53
CA LYS A 184 0.28 -12.39 -9.27
C LYS A 184 1.25 -11.20 -9.25
N GLY A 185 0.70 -9.97 -9.33
CA GLY A 185 1.45 -8.71 -9.39
C GLY A 185 1.38 -8.04 -10.77
N GLY A 186 1.87 -6.81 -10.89
CA GLY A 186 1.80 -6.01 -12.10
C GLY A 186 2.75 -6.48 -13.22
N ALA A 187 3.94 -6.96 -12.88
CA ALA A 187 4.95 -7.32 -13.87
C ALA A 187 4.48 -8.39 -14.88
N PRO A 188 3.88 -9.52 -14.47
CA PRO A 188 3.37 -10.51 -15.42
C PRO A 188 2.19 -9.96 -16.26
N SER A 189 1.33 -9.10 -15.71
CA SER A 189 0.25 -8.49 -16.49
C SER A 189 0.79 -7.52 -17.56
N MET A 190 1.88 -6.80 -17.27
CA MET A 190 2.55 -5.95 -18.27
C MET A 190 3.17 -6.79 -19.39
N THR A 191 3.77 -7.92 -19.06
CA THR A 191 4.35 -8.84 -20.06
C THR A 191 3.28 -9.33 -21.03
N ASP A 192 2.14 -9.77 -20.52
CA ASP A 192 1.03 -10.28 -21.35
C ASP A 192 0.33 -9.17 -22.12
N LEU A 193 0.24 -7.96 -21.56
CA LEU A 193 -0.27 -6.79 -22.29
C LEU A 193 0.63 -6.45 -23.49
N ILE A 194 1.95 -6.39 -23.29
CA ILE A 194 2.92 -6.12 -24.37
C ILE A 194 2.88 -7.24 -25.40
N GLY A 195 2.69 -8.48 -24.97
CA GLY A 195 2.56 -9.66 -25.81
C GLY A 195 1.22 -9.78 -26.54
N GLY A 196 0.27 -8.86 -26.32
CA GLY A 196 -1.05 -8.85 -26.98
C GLY A 196 -2.02 -9.92 -26.45
N GLN A 197 -1.78 -10.51 -25.27
CA GLN A 197 -2.70 -11.43 -24.62
C GLN A 197 -3.82 -10.70 -23.85
N LEU A 198 -3.60 -9.42 -23.58
CA LEU A 198 -4.54 -8.51 -22.94
C LEU A 198 -4.78 -7.31 -23.86
N ASP A 199 -5.97 -6.73 -23.76
CA ASP A 199 -6.35 -5.55 -24.53
C ASP A 199 -6.02 -4.27 -23.77
N VAL A 200 -6.17 -4.26 -22.45
CA VAL A 200 -5.99 -3.10 -21.57
C VAL A 200 -5.52 -3.53 -20.19
N VAL A 201 -4.80 -2.67 -19.50
CA VAL A 201 -4.52 -2.83 -18.07
C VAL A 201 -4.76 -1.50 -17.36
N PHE A 202 -5.49 -1.58 -16.24
CA PHE A 202 -5.54 -0.54 -15.24
C PHE A 202 -4.34 -0.78 -14.31
N SER A 203 -3.27 0.01 -14.45
CA SER A 203 -1.96 -0.28 -13.84
C SER A 203 -1.59 0.74 -12.78
N ASN A 204 -0.97 0.29 -11.68
CA ASN A 204 -0.23 1.26 -10.87
C ASN A 204 0.86 1.91 -11.72
N MET A 205 0.98 3.23 -11.67
CA MET A 205 1.92 3.98 -12.51
C MET A 205 3.35 3.42 -12.49
N PRO A 206 3.98 3.07 -11.36
CA PRO A 206 5.34 2.53 -11.34
C PRO A 206 5.51 1.22 -12.13
N GLU A 207 4.44 0.43 -12.29
CA GLU A 207 4.48 -0.85 -13.00
C GLU A 207 4.48 -0.67 -14.52
N SER A 208 3.91 0.43 -15.04
CA SER A 208 3.72 0.67 -16.47
C SER A 208 4.58 1.78 -17.07
N ILE A 209 5.00 2.78 -16.27
CA ILE A 209 5.63 4.01 -16.77
C ILE A 209 6.90 3.78 -17.60
N ALA A 210 7.73 2.80 -17.24
CA ALA A 210 8.93 2.46 -18.00
C ALA A 210 8.59 1.90 -19.40
N HIS A 211 7.52 1.13 -19.51
CA HIS A 211 7.04 0.58 -20.78
C HIS A 211 6.39 1.64 -21.67
N VAL A 212 5.70 2.61 -21.06
CA VAL A 212 5.18 3.78 -21.77
C VAL A 212 6.35 4.61 -22.34
N LYS A 213 7.32 4.98 -21.50
CA LYS A 213 8.50 5.76 -21.94
C LYS A 213 9.33 5.05 -23.00
N SER A 214 9.34 3.72 -23.02
CA SER A 214 10.02 2.94 -24.09
C SER A 214 9.17 2.72 -25.33
N GLY A 215 7.95 3.28 -25.39
CA GLY A 215 7.05 3.18 -26.54
C GLY A 215 6.40 1.81 -26.75
N LYS A 216 6.49 0.90 -25.77
CA LYS A 216 5.84 -0.42 -25.83
C LYS A 216 4.36 -0.37 -25.48
N LEU A 217 3.98 0.57 -24.63
CA LEU A 217 2.60 0.82 -24.22
C LEU A 217 2.19 2.26 -24.56
N ARG A 218 0.88 2.47 -24.72
CA ARG A 218 0.24 3.78 -24.82
C ARG A 218 -0.63 3.97 -23.61
N GLU A 219 -0.51 5.12 -22.98
CA GLU A 219 -1.42 5.61 -21.96
C GLU A 219 -2.65 6.26 -22.60
N LEU A 220 -3.83 5.98 -22.05
CA LEU A 220 -5.09 6.54 -22.51
C LEU A 220 -5.62 7.59 -21.56
N ALA A 221 -5.47 7.37 -20.26
CA ALA A 221 -5.87 8.28 -19.21
C ALA A 221 -5.19 7.94 -17.88
N ILE A 222 -5.22 8.89 -16.97
CA ILE A 222 -4.83 8.71 -15.57
C ILE A 222 -6.06 8.84 -14.66
N ALA A 223 -6.33 7.83 -13.84
CA ALA A 223 -7.46 7.84 -12.92
C ALA A 223 -7.11 8.62 -11.64
N SER A 224 -7.01 9.93 -11.77
CA SER A 224 -6.70 10.87 -10.69
C SER A 224 -7.45 12.18 -10.87
N SER A 225 -7.46 13.00 -9.80
CA SER A 225 -8.09 14.34 -9.83
C SER A 225 -7.30 15.38 -10.61
N ALA A 226 -5.98 15.13 -10.83
CA ALA A 226 -5.08 16.03 -11.55
C ALA A 226 -4.11 15.24 -12.42
N ARG A 227 -3.58 15.89 -13.47
CA ARG A 227 -2.50 15.32 -14.28
C ARG A 227 -1.23 15.11 -13.47
N HIS A 228 -0.46 14.12 -13.85
CA HIS A 228 0.75 13.76 -13.10
C HIS A 228 2.01 14.28 -13.84
N PRO A 229 3.00 14.87 -13.12
CA PRO A 229 4.20 15.46 -13.72
C PRO A 229 5.05 14.50 -14.57
N LEU A 230 5.01 13.20 -14.31
CA LEU A 230 5.73 12.19 -15.10
C LEU A 230 5.08 11.90 -16.46
N VAL A 231 3.81 12.25 -16.62
CA VAL A 231 2.99 12.05 -17.84
C VAL A 231 2.06 13.27 -18.05
N PRO A 232 2.62 14.46 -18.25
CA PRO A 232 1.86 15.72 -18.26
C PRO A 232 0.86 15.82 -19.42
N ASP A 233 1.10 15.09 -20.50
CA ASP A 233 0.26 15.08 -21.70
C ASP A 233 -0.92 14.10 -21.59
N VAL A 234 -0.91 13.21 -20.59
CA VAL A 234 -1.97 12.21 -20.39
C VAL A 234 -3.15 12.87 -19.68
N PRO A 235 -4.35 12.83 -20.28
CA PRO A 235 -5.53 13.41 -19.65
C PRO A 235 -5.93 12.61 -18.40
N THR A 236 -6.54 13.29 -17.44
CA THR A 236 -7.25 12.61 -16.36
C THR A 236 -8.52 11.94 -16.89
N THR A 237 -9.02 10.94 -16.18
CA THR A 237 -10.35 10.36 -16.49
C THR A 237 -11.46 11.41 -16.39
N ALA A 238 -11.30 12.42 -15.53
CA ALA A 238 -12.23 13.55 -15.43
C ALA A 238 -12.24 14.41 -16.71
N GLU A 239 -11.05 14.77 -17.21
CA GLU A 239 -10.91 15.50 -18.50
C GLU A 239 -11.43 14.67 -19.69
N ALA A 240 -11.34 13.35 -19.60
CA ALA A 240 -11.86 12.40 -20.59
C ALA A 240 -13.36 12.08 -20.40
N GLY A 241 -14.08 12.82 -19.55
CA GLY A 241 -15.54 12.71 -19.39
C GLY A 241 -16.01 11.73 -18.31
N LEU A 242 -15.11 11.17 -17.49
CA LEU A 242 -15.47 10.22 -16.44
C LEU A 242 -14.85 10.62 -15.09
N PRO A 243 -15.30 11.72 -14.46
CA PRO A 243 -14.73 12.23 -13.21
C PRO A 243 -14.90 11.27 -12.01
N GLN A 244 -15.90 10.38 -12.04
CA GLN A 244 -16.14 9.40 -10.98
C GLN A 244 -15.08 8.30 -10.94
N LEU A 245 -14.28 8.13 -12.01
CA LEU A 245 -13.20 7.15 -12.07
C LEU A 245 -11.87 7.74 -11.56
N ALA A 246 -11.89 8.49 -10.48
CA ALA A 246 -10.69 8.93 -9.78
C ALA A 246 -10.37 7.94 -8.67
N VAL A 247 -9.32 7.15 -8.86
CA VAL A 247 -8.85 6.14 -7.89
C VAL A 247 -7.37 6.36 -7.61
N GLU A 248 -7.07 6.83 -6.42
CA GLU A 248 -5.70 6.94 -5.95
C GLU A 248 -5.33 5.71 -5.13
N ASN A 249 -4.33 4.97 -5.60
CA ASN A 249 -3.66 4.00 -4.77
C ASN A 249 -2.64 4.72 -3.89
N TRP A 250 -2.45 4.22 -2.69
CA TRP A 250 -1.46 4.74 -1.75
C TRP A 250 -0.76 3.58 -1.04
N THR A 251 0.42 3.85 -0.51
CA THR A 251 1.14 2.93 0.37
C THR A 251 1.50 3.63 1.67
N ALA A 252 1.38 2.88 2.76
CA ALA A 252 1.63 3.37 4.10
C ALA A 252 2.31 2.30 4.95
N ILE A 253 2.82 2.71 6.10
CA ILE A 253 3.36 1.83 7.13
C ILE A 253 2.38 1.75 8.28
N MET A 254 2.17 0.55 8.77
CA MET A 254 1.55 0.28 10.07
C MET A 254 2.49 -0.54 10.94
N ALA A 255 2.25 -0.50 12.24
CA ALA A 255 2.87 -1.38 13.24
C ALA A 255 1.77 -2.02 14.08
N THR A 256 2.14 -3.04 14.85
CA THR A 256 1.27 -3.60 15.89
C THR A 256 0.93 -2.52 16.90
N GLU A 257 -0.25 -2.56 17.50
CA GLU A 257 -0.60 -1.66 18.59
C GLU A 257 0.42 -1.80 19.73
N PHE A 258 1.00 -0.68 20.16
CA PHE A 258 1.78 -0.64 21.39
C PHE A 258 0.82 -0.94 22.55
N LEU A 259 0.93 -2.11 23.14
CA LEU A 259 0.35 -2.34 24.46
C LEU A 259 1.11 -1.39 25.41
N GLU A 260 0.43 -0.29 25.80
CA GLU A 260 0.93 0.52 26.91
C GLU A 260 1.15 -0.43 28.08
N ALA A 261 2.40 -0.61 28.49
CA ALA A 261 2.79 -1.42 29.65
C ALA A 261 2.26 -0.83 30.98
N SER A 262 1.22 0.01 30.95
CA SER A 262 0.74 0.79 32.08
C SER A 262 -0.68 0.45 32.54
N LYS A 263 -1.31 -0.62 32.04
CA LYS A 263 -2.66 -1.00 32.51
C LYS A 263 -2.70 -2.32 33.31
N SER A 264 -1.57 -2.75 33.86
CA SER A 264 -1.54 -3.79 34.88
C SER A 264 -1.01 -3.19 36.19
N GLY A 265 -1.83 -2.42 36.87
CA GLY A 265 -1.69 -2.01 38.24
C GLY A 265 -2.95 -2.37 38.99
#